data_09684af9a933c77f47cbd9fd38c62376
#
_entry.id   09684af9a933c77f47cbd9fd38c62376
#
_cell.length_a   1.000
_cell.length_b   1.000
_cell.length_c   1.000
_cell.angle_alpha   90.00
_cell.angle_beta   90.00
_cell.angle_gamma   90.00
#
_symmetry.space_group_name_H-M   'P 1'
#
loop_
_entity.id
_entity.type
_entity.pdbx_description
1 polymer ?
#
loop_
_entity_poly.entity_id
_entity_poly.type
_entity_poly.pdbx_seq_one_letter_code
_entity_poly.pdbx_strand_id
1 'polypeptide(L)'
;SLHHALTVYTTQAGNYNFMTVNGPSLYNFLPASMDKGTLYTMFSGMAMALGMAMLAAVCLMVCLRRDHITREGTLLTCLLVLGGVPFFLPKMHERYTFGADVLALVIAAYRPKRMALPLLFGLASYICYTGGLPGDAIFDLKWATLFQGAAVALTAAALYKSLHEEKTEAVLTEVKA
;
A
#
# COMPACT_ATOMS: atom_id res chain seq x y z
N SER A 1 -20.69 -24.86 12.38
CA SER A 1 -21.29 -25.25 11.10
C SER A 1 -20.63 -24.48 9.97
N LEU A 2 -20.64 -25.03 8.75
CA LEU A 2 -20.08 -24.37 7.54
C LEU A 2 -20.72 -22.99 7.31
N HIS A 3 -22.03 -22.86 7.56
CA HIS A 3 -22.75 -21.59 7.49
C HIS A 3 -22.14 -20.55 8.42
N HIS A 4 -21.77 -20.91 9.65
CA HIS A 4 -21.14 -19.98 10.60
C HIS A 4 -19.74 -19.53 10.11
N ALA A 5 -18.96 -20.44 9.54
CA ALA A 5 -17.66 -20.10 8.97
C ALA A 5 -17.77 -19.14 7.77
N LEU A 6 -18.78 -19.31 6.93
CA LEU A 6 -19.01 -18.43 5.77
C LEU A 6 -19.59 -17.06 6.18
N THR A 7 -20.39 -16.99 7.24
CA THR A 7 -21.01 -15.74 7.70
C THR A 7 -20.07 -14.89 8.58
N VAL A 8 -19.00 -15.46 9.15
CA VAL A 8 -18.03 -14.72 9.99
C VAL A 8 -17.48 -13.49 9.25
N TYR A 9 -17.05 -13.65 8.00
CA TYR A 9 -16.49 -12.56 7.23
C TYR A 9 -17.51 -11.47 6.89
N THR A 10 -18.73 -11.85 6.54
CA THR A 10 -19.80 -10.87 6.25
C THR A 10 -20.26 -10.15 7.51
N THR A 11 -20.29 -10.82 8.66
CA THR A 11 -20.62 -10.21 9.95
C THR A 11 -19.50 -9.26 10.42
N GLN A 12 -18.23 -9.63 10.23
CA GLN A 12 -17.09 -8.78 10.57
C GLN A 12 -17.01 -7.54 9.69
N ALA A 13 -17.40 -7.63 8.41
CA ALA A 13 -17.42 -6.49 7.50
C ALA A 13 -18.35 -5.36 7.98
N GLY A 14 -19.38 -5.67 8.80
CA GLY A 14 -20.30 -4.70 9.38
C GLY A 14 -19.84 -4.07 10.71
N ASN A 15 -18.84 -4.65 11.39
CA ASN A 15 -18.50 -4.30 12.77
C ASN A 15 -17.78 -2.94 12.95
N TYR A 16 -17.14 -2.41 11.91
CA TYR A 16 -16.37 -1.17 12.00
C TYR A 16 -16.85 -0.15 10.95
N ASN A 17 -17.50 0.91 11.42
CA ASN A 17 -17.95 2.03 10.58
C ASN A 17 -16.97 3.20 10.70
N PHE A 18 -15.67 2.93 10.45
CA PHE A 18 -14.60 3.92 10.48
C PHE A 18 -13.87 3.97 9.16
N MET A 19 -13.43 5.15 8.75
CA MET A 19 -12.60 5.29 7.54
C MET A 19 -11.21 4.69 7.71
N THR A 20 -10.65 4.75 8.92
CA THR A 20 -9.35 4.16 9.26
C THR A 20 -9.37 3.62 10.69
N VAL A 21 -8.60 2.57 10.95
CA VAL A 21 -8.42 1.95 12.27
C VAL A 21 -6.91 1.83 12.51
N ASN A 22 -6.29 2.95 12.89
CA ASN A 22 -4.84 3.12 13.08
C ASN A 22 -3.96 2.76 11.87
N GLY A 23 -4.53 2.51 10.69
CA GLY A 23 -3.75 2.26 9.48
C GLY A 23 -3.21 3.56 8.85
N PRO A 24 -2.10 3.49 8.10
CA PRO A 24 -1.53 4.63 7.38
C PRO A 24 -2.35 4.92 6.11
N SER A 25 -3.56 5.43 6.28
CA SER A 25 -4.56 5.63 5.25
C SER A 25 -4.69 7.10 4.85
N LEU A 26 -5.01 7.36 3.58
CA LEU A 26 -5.32 8.70 3.07
C LEU A 26 -6.37 9.43 3.94
N TYR A 27 -7.26 8.67 4.56
CA TYR A 27 -8.39 9.21 5.34
C TYR A 27 -8.02 9.73 6.73
N ASN A 28 -6.77 9.62 7.15
CA ASN A 28 -6.26 10.29 8.36
C ASN A 28 -6.23 11.81 8.24
N PHE A 29 -6.35 12.35 7.03
CA PHE A 29 -6.49 13.80 6.78
C PHE A 29 -7.93 14.31 6.90
N LEU A 30 -8.93 13.44 7.05
CA LEU A 30 -10.31 13.87 7.25
C LEU A 30 -10.46 14.59 8.61
N PRO A 31 -11.39 15.56 8.70
CA PRO A 31 -11.57 16.34 9.92
C PRO A 31 -11.93 15.48 11.12
N ALA A 32 -11.15 15.55 12.19
CA ALA A 32 -11.42 14.87 13.46
C ALA A 32 -12.70 15.38 14.18
N SER A 33 -13.20 16.54 13.77
CA SER A 33 -14.41 17.17 14.34
C SER A 33 -15.71 16.50 13.85
N MET A 34 -15.68 15.74 12.76
CA MET A 34 -16.85 15.01 12.27
C MET A 34 -16.96 13.65 12.94
N ASP A 35 -18.22 13.22 13.20
CA ASP A 35 -18.48 11.88 13.69
C ASP A 35 -17.94 10.81 12.71
N LYS A 36 -17.28 9.80 13.27
CA LYS A 36 -16.61 8.74 12.49
C LYS A 36 -17.57 7.93 11.64
N GLY A 37 -18.78 7.65 12.14
CA GLY A 37 -19.82 6.93 11.39
C GLY A 37 -20.35 7.76 10.21
N THR A 38 -20.53 9.06 10.41
CA THR A 38 -20.92 10.00 9.35
C THR A 38 -19.87 10.06 8.26
N LEU A 39 -18.58 10.21 8.62
CA LEU A 39 -17.48 10.19 7.66
C LEU A 39 -17.46 8.89 6.86
N TYR A 40 -17.65 7.76 7.53
CA TYR A 40 -17.69 6.46 6.86
C TYR A 40 -18.85 6.37 5.86
N THR A 41 -20.05 6.77 6.25
CA THR A 41 -21.23 6.73 5.38
C THR A 41 -21.05 7.62 4.14
N MET A 42 -20.42 8.79 4.30
CA MET A 42 -20.21 9.73 3.20
C MET A 42 -19.09 9.28 2.24
N PHE A 43 -17.99 8.72 2.74
CA PHE A 43 -16.78 8.55 1.96
C PHE A 43 -16.41 7.09 1.65
N SER A 44 -17.05 6.09 2.28
CA SER A 44 -16.67 4.68 2.09
C SER A 44 -16.80 4.20 0.65
N GLY A 45 -17.86 4.62 -0.06
CA GLY A 45 -18.05 4.25 -1.47
C GLY A 45 -16.94 4.81 -2.38
N MET A 46 -16.57 6.08 -2.16
CA MET A 46 -15.45 6.71 -2.88
C MET A 46 -14.12 6.03 -2.54
N ALA A 47 -13.91 5.69 -1.27
CA ALA A 47 -12.71 5.00 -0.82
C ALA A 47 -12.56 3.62 -1.46
N MET A 48 -13.64 2.85 -1.54
CA MET A 48 -13.67 1.57 -2.25
C MET A 48 -13.36 1.76 -3.75
N ALA A 49 -13.98 2.75 -4.39
CA ALA A 49 -13.72 3.05 -5.79
C ALA A 49 -12.25 3.42 -6.05
N LEU A 50 -11.63 4.23 -5.16
CA LEU A 50 -10.21 4.59 -5.26
C LEU A 50 -9.28 3.37 -5.09
N GLY A 51 -9.56 2.51 -4.12
CA GLY A 51 -8.78 1.27 -3.92
C GLY A 51 -8.89 0.34 -5.13
N MET A 52 -10.09 0.17 -5.69
CA MET A 52 -10.31 -0.62 -6.90
C MET A 52 -9.66 0.02 -8.14
N ALA A 53 -9.74 1.34 -8.28
CA ALA A 53 -9.08 2.07 -9.37
C ALA A 53 -7.56 1.93 -9.30
N MET A 54 -6.97 2.00 -8.10
CA MET A 54 -5.55 1.75 -7.88
C MET A 54 -5.15 0.34 -8.34
N LEU A 55 -5.90 -0.68 -7.93
CA LEU A 55 -5.65 -2.06 -8.33
C LEU A 55 -5.79 -2.22 -9.85
N ALA A 56 -6.85 -1.68 -10.45
CA ALA A 56 -7.06 -1.72 -11.89
C ALA A 56 -5.94 -1.01 -12.67
N ALA A 57 -5.46 0.15 -12.18
CA ALA A 57 -4.35 0.87 -12.80
C ALA A 57 -3.04 0.05 -12.78
N VAL A 58 -2.74 -0.61 -11.66
CA VAL A 58 -1.57 -1.51 -11.56
C VAL A 58 -1.71 -2.69 -12.51
N CYS A 59 -2.87 -3.36 -12.52
CA CYS A 59 -3.14 -4.47 -13.44
C CYS A 59 -3.00 -4.03 -14.90
N LEU A 60 -3.59 -2.91 -15.27
CA LEU A 60 -3.53 -2.38 -16.63
C LEU A 60 -2.09 -2.06 -17.04
N MET A 61 -1.32 -1.39 -16.17
CA MET A 61 0.08 -1.05 -16.43
C MET A 61 0.92 -2.30 -16.65
N VAL A 62 0.74 -3.34 -15.85
CA VAL A 62 1.44 -4.63 -15.96
C VAL A 62 1.00 -5.36 -17.23
N CYS A 63 -0.30 -5.43 -17.52
CA CYS A 63 -0.83 -6.10 -18.72
C CYS A 63 -0.33 -5.44 -20.03
N LEU A 64 -0.33 -4.11 -20.09
CA LEU A 64 0.14 -3.37 -21.27
C LEU A 64 1.65 -3.52 -21.51
N ARG A 65 2.41 -3.86 -20.47
CA ARG A 65 3.88 -3.97 -20.50
C ARG A 65 4.39 -5.35 -20.13
N ARG A 66 3.55 -6.40 -20.27
CA ARG A 66 3.86 -7.76 -19.85
C ARG A 66 5.20 -8.31 -20.37
N ASP A 67 5.59 -7.92 -21.59
CA ASP A 67 6.81 -8.38 -22.23
C ASP A 67 8.08 -7.72 -21.66
N HIS A 68 7.92 -6.67 -20.84
CA HIS A 68 9.00 -5.93 -20.15
C HIS A 68 9.07 -6.23 -18.65
N ILE A 69 8.28 -7.18 -18.15
CA ILE A 69 8.27 -7.54 -16.73
C ILE A 69 9.58 -8.22 -16.35
N THR A 70 10.31 -7.60 -15.42
CA THR A 70 11.52 -8.15 -14.80
C THR A 70 11.20 -8.72 -13.42
N ARG A 71 12.15 -9.44 -12.80
CA ARG A 71 12.03 -9.88 -11.40
C ARG A 71 11.82 -8.68 -10.46
N GLU A 72 12.56 -7.60 -10.66
CA GLU A 72 12.37 -6.36 -9.89
C GLU A 72 10.98 -5.77 -10.13
N GLY A 73 10.52 -5.72 -11.38
CA GLY A 73 9.18 -5.26 -11.73
C GLY A 73 8.07 -6.06 -11.06
N THR A 74 8.22 -7.39 -10.98
CA THR A 74 7.26 -8.24 -10.25
C THR A 74 7.23 -7.92 -8.76
N LEU A 75 8.39 -7.79 -8.11
CA LEU A 75 8.46 -7.44 -6.69
C LEU A 75 7.87 -6.05 -6.42
N LEU A 76 8.16 -5.06 -7.27
CA LEU A 76 7.59 -3.71 -7.16
C LEU A 76 6.08 -3.70 -7.39
N THR A 77 5.56 -4.54 -8.31
CA THR A 77 4.11 -4.71 -8.51
C THR A 77 3.45 -5.25 -7.25
N CYS A 78 4.00 -6.30 -6.65
CA CYS A 78 3.48 -6.86 -5.40
C CYS A 78 3.54 -5.82 -4.27
N LEU A 79 4.65 -5.07 -4.14
CA LEU A 79 4.79 -4.03 -3.14
C LEU A 79 3.77 -2.91 -3.33
N LEU A 80 3.53 -2.50 -4.58
CA LEU A 80 2.57 -1.46 -4.91
C LEU A 80 1.13 -1.88 -4.59
N VAL A 81 0.78 -3.14 -4.79
CA VAL A 81 -0.52 -3.69 -4.39
C VAL A 81 -0.63 -3.77 -2.87
N LEU A 82 0.37 -4.34 -2.18
CA LEU A 82 0.34 -4.53 -0.73
C LEU A 82 0.36 -3.21 0.06
N GLY A 83 1.07 -2.20 -0.43
CA GLY A 83 1.16 -0.90 0.23
C GLY A 83 0.15 0.13 -0.27
N GLY A 84 -0.17 0.10 -1.58
CA GLY A 84 -1.03 1.09 -2.21
C GLY A 84 -2.52 0.79 -2.06
N VAL A 85 -2.96 -0.45 -2.23
CA VAL A 85 -4.39 -0.77 -2.10
C VAL A 85 -4.92 -0.48 -0.69
N PRO A 86 -4.26 -0.90 0.41
CA PRO A 86 -4.70 -0.55 1.76
C PRO A 86 -4.66 0.96 2.03
N PHE A 87 -3.76 1.71 1.40
CA PHE A 87 -3.68 3.16 1.55
C PHE A 87 -4.97 3.88 1.11
N PHE A 88 -5.64 3.35 0.09
CA PHE A 88 -6.88 3.92 -0.48
C PHE A 88 -8.16 3.24 0.03
N LEU A 89 -8.10 2.04 0.60
CA LEU A 89 -9.28 1.34 1.10
C LEU A 89 -9.72 1.89 2.48
N PRO A 90 -11.03 1.88 2.78
CA PRO A 90 -11.52 2.18 4.13
C PRO A 90 -11.29 0.99 5.08
N LYS A 91 -11.45 1.22 6.38
CA LYS A 91 -11.37 0.19 7.45
C LYS A 91 -10.00 -0.49 7.58
N MET A 92 -8.92 0.17 7.12
CA MET A 92 -7.60 -0.44 7.17
C MET A 92 -6.99 -0.32 8.56
N HIS A 93 -6.49 -1.46 9.06
CA HIS A 93 -5.72 -1.58 10.29
C HIS A 93 -4.22 -1.48 10.01
N GLU A 94 -3.45 -1.13 11.05
CA GLU A 94 -1.99 -1.05 11.02
C GLU A 94 -1.31 -2.33 10.51
N ARG A 95 -1.87 -3.51 10.85
CA ARG A 95 -1.31 -4.82 10.46
C ARG A 95 -1.44 -5.17 8.98
N TYR A 96 -2.30 -4.48 8.23
CA TYR A 96 -2.48 -4.81 6.80
C TYR A 96 -1.31 -4.36 5.93
N THR A 97 -0.47 -3.46 6.42
CA THR A 97 0.75 -3.01 5.71
C THR A 97 1.99 -3.85 6.03
N PHE A 98 1.92 -4.78 6.99
CA PHE A 98 3.06 -5.62 7.39
C PHE A 98 3.69 -6.38 6.20
N GLY A 99 2.87 -6.88 5.28
CA GLY A 99 3.37 -7.53 4.06
C GLY A 99 4.19 -6.60 3.18
N ALA A 100 3.83 -5.31 3.13
CA ALA A 100 4.60 -4.30 2.40
C ALA A 100 5.94 -4.00 3.08
N ASP A 101 6.00 -3.94 4.43
CA ASP A 101 7.24 -3.73 5.18
C ASP A 101 8.26 -4.83 4.88
N VAL A 102 7.83 -6.09 4.98
CA VAL A 102 8.70 -7.25 4.72
C VAL A 102 9.17 -7.27 3.27
N LEU A 103 8.26 -7.05 2.32
CA LEU A 103 8.60 -7.08 0.90
C LEU A 103 9.52 -5.92 0.51
N ALA A 104 9.35 -4.74 1.11
CA ALA A 104 10.25 -3.61 0.90
C ALA A 104 11.68 -3.91 1.36
N LEU A 105 11.86 -4.61 2.50
CA LEU A 105 13.17 -5.09 2.96
C LEU A 105 13.78 -6.08 1.96
N VAL A 106 13.01 -7.03 1.44
CA VAL A 106 13.46 -7.98 0.41
C VAL A 106 13.93 -7.25 -0.84
N ILE A 107 13.16 -6.25 -1.29
CA ILE A 107 13.53 -5.43 -2.46
C ILE A 107 14.83 -4.67 -2.20
N ALA A 108 15.00 -4.07 -1.02
CA ALA A 108 16.22 -3.35 -0.67
C ALA A 108 17.44 -4.27 -0.57
N ALA A 109 17.28 -5.50 -0.05
CA ALA A 109 18.33 -6.51 -0.05
C ALA A 109 18.74 -6.92 -1.47
N TYR A 110 17.77 -7.06 -2.36
CA TYR A 110 18.01 -7.36 -3.79
C TYR A 110 18.57 -6.17 -4.57
N ARG A 111 18.10 -4.94 -4.24
CA ARG A 111 18.49 -3.66 -4.87
C ARG A 111 18.74 -2.59 -3.80
N PRO A 112 19.98 -2.44 -3.29
CA PRO A 112 20.28 -1.49 -2.21
C PRO A 112 19.91 -0.03 -2.53
N LYS A 113 19.85 0.35 -3.81
CA LYS A 113 19.36 1.66 -4.27
C LYS A 113 17.90 1.94 -3.89
N ARG A 114 17.14 0.91 -3.50
CA ARG A 114 15.74 1.00 -3.07
C ARG A 114 15.57 1.09 -1.54
N MET A 115 16.64 1.37 -0.79
CA MET A 115 16.63 1.43 0.68
C MET A 115 15.63 2.47 1.24
N ALA A 116 15.27 3.49 0.47
CA ALA A 116 14.25 4.44 0.86
C ALA A 116 12.86 3.79 1.08
N LEU A 117 12.54 2.69 0.37
CA LEU A 117 11.25 2.03 0.48
C LEU A 117 11.02 1.42 1.87
N PRO A 118 11.89 0.51 2.39
CA PRO A 118 11.70 -0.04 3.73
C PRO A 118 11.79 1.00 4.83
N LEU A 119 12.57 2.08 4.66
CA LEU A 119 12.61 3.18 5.62
C LEU A 119 11.26 3.89 5.71
N LEU A 120 10.65 4.22 4.57
CA LEU A 120 9.36 4.94 4.55
C LEU A 120 8.19 4.05 5.01
N PHE A 121 8.11 2.79 4.52
CA PHE A 121 7.09 1.85 4.97
C PHE A 121 7.26 1.55 6.46
N GLY A 122 8.49 1.26 6.93
CA GLY A 122 8.78 0.98 8.33
C GLY A 122 8.46 2.17 9.27
N LEU A 123 8.77 3.42 8.86
CA LEU A 123 8.39 4.61 9.64
C LEU A 123 6.86 4.76 9.71
N ALA A 124 6.15 4.55 8.61
CA ALA A 124 4.69 4.57 8.60
C ALA A 124 4.11 3.53 9.56
N SER A 125 4.57 2.29 9.47
CA SER A 125 4.16 1.19 10.34
C SER A 125 4.51 1.46 11.81
N TYR A 126 5.72 1.94 12.10
CA TYR A 126 6.14 2.29 13.45
C TYR A 126 5.19 3.29 14.11
N ILE A 127 4.83 4.37 13.41
CA ILE A 127 3.89 5.39 13.92
C ILE A 127 2.51 4.76 14.16
N CYS A 128 2.02 3.94 13.24
CA CYS A 128 0.72 3.27 13.38
C CYS A 128 0.70 2.31 14.58
N TYR A 129 1.74 1.52 14.76
CA TYR A 129 1.83 0.58 15.89
C TYR A 129 1.94 1.30 17.23
N THR A 130 2.70 2.39 17.33
CA THR A 130 2.79 3.17 18.58
C THR A 130 1.47 3.85 18.92
N GLY A 131 0.68 4.26 17.94
CA GLY A 131 -0.66 4.82 18.17
C GLY A 131 -1.73 3.78 18.56
N GLY A 132 -1.48 2.50 18.30
CA GLY A 132 -2.37 1.39 18.66
C GLY A 132 -2.08 0.74 20.02
N LEU A 133 -0.95 1.07 20.65
CA LEU A 133 -0.58 0.58 21.98
C LEU A 133 -1.29 1.36 23.09
N PRO A 134 -1.51 0.76 24.28
CA PRO A 134 -2.02 1.50 25.44
C PRO A 134 -1.08 2.65 25.82
N GLY A 135 -1.55 3.86 25.68
CA GLY A 135 -0.78 5.08 25.94
C GLY A 135 -1.12 6.19 24.94
N ASP A 136 -0.53 7.35 25.13
CA ASP A 136 -0.69 8.45 24.18
C ASP A 136 0.13 8.19 22.91
N ALA A 137 -0.48 8.42 21.76
CA ALA A 137 0.21 8.31 20.47
C ALA A 137 1.40 9.29 20.44
N ILE A 138 2.60 8.77 20.17
CA ILE A 138 3.84 9.57 20.12
C ILE A 138 3.80 10.55 18.93
N PHE A 139 3.13 10.15 17.85
CA PHE A 139 3.04 10.92 16.60
C PHE A 139 1.60 10.93 16.06
N ASP A 140 1.21 12.01 15.40
CA ASP A 140 -0.05 12.07 14.64
C ASP A 140 0.00 11.07 13.45
N LEU A 141 -1.07 10.30 13.25
CA LEU A 141 -1.21 9.35 12.16
C LEU A 141 -1.08 9.97 10.76
N LYS A 142 -1.23 11.30 10.65
CA LYS A 142 -0.97 12.03 9.40
C LYS A 142 0.47 11.86 8.91
N TRP A 143 1.43 11.75 9.82
CA TRP A 143 2.82 11.46 9.46
C TRP A 143 2.98 10.06 8.86
N ALA A 144 2.32 9.06 9.45
CA ALA A 144 2.30 7.71 8.88
C ALA A 144 1.72 7.74 7.45
N THR A 145 0.64 8.50 7.25
CA THR A 145 0.02 8.68 5.93
C THR A 145 0.97 9.33 4.93
N LEU A 146 1.73 10.35 5.33
CA LEU A 146 2.72 10.99 4.45
C LEU A 146 3.85 10.02 4.06
N PHE A 147 4.40 9.27 5.02
CA PHE A 147 5.45 8.28 4.74
C PHE A 147 4.94 7.15 3.85
N GLN A 148 3.74 6.61 4.15
CA GLN A 148 3.11 5.58 3.32
C GLN A 148 2.84 6.10 1.91
N GLY A 149 2.28 7.29 1.77
CA GLY A 149 2.00 7.93 0.47
C GLY A 149 3.27 8.14 -0.35
N ALA A 150 4.35 8.62 0.28
CA ALA A 150 5.66 8.76 -0.36
C ALA A 150 6.23 7.41 -0.81
N ALA A 151 6.13 6.37 0.04
CA ALA A 151 6.57 5.01 -0.29
C ALA A 151 5.79 4.44 -1.48
N VAL A 152 4.47 4.61 -1.51
CA VAL A 152 3.60 4.18 -2.62
C VAL A 152 3.96 4.92 -3.91
N ALA A 153 4.16 6.25 -3.86
CA ALA A 153 4.53 7.06 -5.01
C ALA A 153 5.92 6.65 -5.56
N LEU A 154 6.91 6.45 -4.69
CA LEU A 154 8.24 5.97 -5.10
C LEU A 154 8.19 4.55 -5.68
N THR A 155 7.36 3.67 -5.13
CA THR A 155 7.18 2.32 -5.67
C THR A 155 6.54 2.37 -7.05
N ALA A 156 5.51 3.21 -7.24
CA ALA A 156 4.86 3.39 -8.55
C ALA A 156 5.84 3.96 -9.60
N ALA A 157 6.62 4.99 -9.23
CA ALA A 157 7.64 5.57 -10.10
C ALA A 157 8.73 4.55 -10.46
N ALA A 158 9.16 3.74 -9.48
CA ALA A 158 10.14 2.68 -9.70
C ALA A 158 9.63 1.59 -10.63
N LEU A 159 8.37 1.17 -10.45
CA LEU A 159 7.71 0.20 -11.31
C LEU A 159 7.55 0.75 -12.73
N TYR A 160 7.04 1.98 -12.85
CA TYR A 160 6.90 2.64 -14.14
C TYR A 160 8.24 2.65 -14.90
N LYS A 161 9.32 3.07 -14.23
CA LYS A 161 10.67 3.08 -14.81
C LYS A 161 11.12 1.68 -15.23
N SER A 162 10.95 0.67 -14.35
CA SER A 162 11.31 -0.73 -14.64
C SER A 162 10.59 -1.32 -15.85
N LEU A 163 9.35 -0.88 -16.13
CA LEU A 163 8.55 -1.33 -17.26
C LEU A 163 8.84 -0.58 -18.56
N HIS A 164 9.52 0.60 -18.48
CA HIS A 164 9.84 1.45 -19.63
C HIS A 164 11.34 1.51 -19.97
N GLU A 165 12.21 1.00 -19.09
CA GLU A 165 13.62 0.83 -19.43
C GLU A 165 13.71 -0.26 -20.52
N GLU A 166 14.04 0.15 -21.74
CA GLU A 166 14.32 -0.75 -22.84
C GLU A 166 15.47 -1.70 -22.45
N LYS A 167 15.45 -2.92 -23.00
CA LYS A 167 16.52 -3.92 -22.88
C LYS A 167 17.84 -3.44 -23.53
N THR A 168 18.18 -2.18 -23.40
CA THR A 168 19.39 -1.60 -24.00
C THR A 168 20.66 -2.28 -23.49
N GLU A 169 20.66 -2.79 -22.25
CA GLU A 169 21.82 -3.52 -21.72
C GLU A 169 21.96 -4.95 -22.27
N ALA A 170 20.88 -5.63 -22.64
CA ALA A 170 20.96 -6.98 -23.20
C ALA A 170 21.52 -6.95 -24.63
N VAL A 171 21.13 -5.95 -25.41
CA VAL A 171 21.62 -5.76 -26.79
C VAL A 171 23.10 -5.33 -26.81
N LEU A 172 23.52 -4.49 -25.85
CA LEU A 172 24.93 -4.07 -25.74
C LEU A 172 25.86 -5.19 -25.29
N THR A 173 25.36 -6.19 -24.58
CA THR A 173 26.15 -7.35 -24.14
C THR A 173 26.31 -8.38 -25.28
N GLU A 174 25.27 -8.57 -26.12
CA GLU A 174 25.36 -9.43 -27.29
C GLU A 174 26.26 -8.85 -28.40
N VAL A 175 26.35 -7.53 -28.52
CA VAL A 175 27.22 -6.88 -29.52
C VAL A 175 28.70 -6.87 -29.09
N LYS A 176 29.00 -7.13 -27.82
CA LYS A 176 30.38 -7.18 -27.28
C LYS A 176 30.90 -8.59 -27.09
N ALA A 177 30.13 -9.62 -27.36
CA ALA A 177 30.52 -11.04 -27.35
C ALA A 177 30.80 -11.53 -28.77
#